data_82faf7aed9520d17f1773642220fe9ab
#
_entry.id   82faf7aed9520d17f1773642220fe9ab
#
_cell.length_a   1.000
_cell.length_b   1.000
_cell.length_c   1.000
_cell.angle_alpha   90.00
_cell.angle_beta   90.00
_cell.angle_gamma   90.00
#
_symmetry.space_group_name_H-M   'P 1'
#
loop_
_entity.id
_entity.type
_entity.pdbx_description
1 polymer ?
#
loop_
_entity_poly.entity_id
_entity_poly.type
_entity_poly.pdbx_seq_one_letter_code
_entity_poly.pdbx_strand_id
1 'polypeptide(L)'
;MKKILVAEDNDSNYILMTYVLKGSYEFDRARNGKEAVEMVDRSGYHLVLMDLKMPVMDGLTATAIIKERHPQLPVVALTANVFDIDKQQAVDAGCVAFLAKPVKLQNCMETIKKYIL
;
A
#
# COMPACT_ATOMS: atom_id res chain seq x y z
N MET A 1 -15.47 -6.28 8.79
CA MET A 1 -14.03 -6.44 8.58
C MET A 1 -13.38 -5.11 8.25
N LYS A 2 -12.13 -4.96 8.62
CA LYS A 2 -11.34 -3.82 8.18
C LYS A 2 -11.07 -3.92 6.69
N LYS A 3 -10.95 -2.78 6.02
CA LYS A 3 -10.84 -2.69 4.58
C LYS A 3 -9.49 -2.11 4.15
N ILE A 4 -8.83 -2.80 3.22
CA ILE A 4 -7.50 -2.44 2.74
C ILE A 4 -7.56 -2.10 1.27
N LEU A 5 -6.87 -1.02 0.87
CA LEU A 5 -6.67 -0.70 -0.53
C LEU A 5 -5.31 -1.25 -0.96
N VAL A 6 -5.29 -2.04 -2.03
CA VAL A 6 -4.06 -2.56 -2.63
C VAL A 6 -3.82 -1.84 -3.94
N ALA A 7 -2.80 -0.99 -3.96
CA ALA A 7 -2.39 -0.30 -5.18
C ALA A 7 -1.24 -1.07 -5.82
N GLU A 8 -1.54 -1.81 -6.88
CA GLU A 8 -0.60 -2.69 -7.56
C GLU A 8 -1.02 -2.86 -9.02
N ASP A 9 -0.14 -2.50 -9.95
CA ASP A 9 -0.40 -2.58 -11.38
C ASP A 9 -0.15 -3.96 -11.98
N ASN A 10 0.69 -4.77 -11.35
CA ASN A 10 1.02 -6.12 -11.83
C ASN A 10 0.02 -7.14 -11.31
N ASP A 11 -0.64 -7.85 -12.23
CA ASP A 11 -1.69 -8.80 -11.86
C ASP A 11 -1.17 -9.94 -10.97
N SER A 12 0.01 -10.47 -11.28
CA SER A 12 0.58 -11.58 -10.49
C SER A 12 0.88 -11.14 -9.05
N ASN A 13 1.43 -9.96 -8.88
CA ASN A 13 1.71 -9.41 -7.55
C ASN A 13 0.43 -9.12 -6.79
N TYR A 14 -0.60 -8.61 -7.48
CA TYR A 14 -1.90 -8.38 -6.85
C TYR A 14 -2.52 -9.69 -6.37
N ILE A 15 -2.48 -10.73 -7.20
CA ILE A 15 -3.02 -12.05 -6.83
C ILE A 15 -2.34 -12.58 -5.57
N LEU A 16 -1.01 -12.43 -5.46
CA LEU A 16 -0.30 -12.81 -4.23
C LEU A 16 -0.85 -12.07 -3.01
N MET A 17 -1.13 -10.78 -3.14
CA MET A 17 -1.70 -10.00 -2.05
C MET A 17 -3.09 -10.48 -1.67
N THR A 18 -3.90 -10.94 -2.63
CA THR A 18 -5.23 -11.45 -2.31
C THR A 18 -5.16 -12.69 -1.44
N TYR A 19 -4.17 -13.56 -1.63
CA TYR A 19 -3.99 -14.73 -0.76
C TYR A 19 -3.65 -14.34 0.67
N VAL A 20 -2.90 -13.25 0.82
CA VAL A 20 -2.57 -12.73 2.15
C VAL A 20 -3.80 -12.19 2.87
N LEU A 21 -4.65 -11.47 2.14
CA LEU A 21 -5.76 -10.71 2.73
C LEU A 21 -7.07 -11.47 2.83
N LYS A 22 -7.28 -12.44 1.93
CA LYS A 22 -8.55 -13.16 1.82
C LYS A 22 -8.90 -13.86 3.13
N GLY A 23 -10.13 -13.64 3.57
CA GLY A 23 -10.64 -14.23 4.81
C GLY A 23 -10.37 -13.39 6.06
N SER A 24 -9.40 -12.48 6.03
CA SER A 24 -9.06 -11.64 7.19
C SER A 24 -9.47 -10.19 7.01
N TYR A 25 -9.46 -9.70 5.77
CA TYR A 25 -9.77 -8.29 5.46
C TYR A 25 -10.60 -8.20 4.20
N GLU A 26 -11.40 -7.13 4.11
CA GLU A 26 -11.97 -6.71 2.83
C GLU A 26 -10.89 -5.94 2.08
N PHE A 27 -10.90 -5.99 0.76
CA PHE A 27 -9.90 -5.27 -0.01
C PHE A 27 -10.42 -4.89 -1.39
N ASP A 28 -9.89 -3.77 -1.90
CA ASP A 28 -10.11 -3.31 -3.26
C ASP A 28 -8.77 -3.09 -3.93
N ARG A 29 -8.78 -2.98 -5.24
CA ARG A 29 -7.57 -2.76 -6.03
C ARG A 29 -7.57 -1.40 -6.70
N ALA A 30 -6.44 -0.68 -6.62
CA ALA A 30 -6.11 0.43 -7.48
C ALA A 30 -4.99 -0.03 -8.43
N ARG A 31 -5.07 0.36 -9.69
CA ARG A 31 -4.10 -0.08 -10.70
C ARG A 31 -2.96 0.91 -10.94
N ASN A 32 -3.06 2.09 -10.35
CA ASN A 32 -2.02 3.12 -10.40
C ASN A 32 -2.22 4.08 -9.24
N GLY A 33 -1.27 5.00 -9.08
CA GLY A 33 -1.31 5.94 -7.97
C GLY A 33 -2.47 6.92 -8.03
N LYS A 34 -2.84 7.36 -9.23
CA LYS A 34 -3.97 8.28 -9.41
C LYS A 34 -5.27 7.62 -8.97
N GLU A 35 -5.49 6.39 -9.38
CA GLU A 35 -6.66 5.60 -8.98
C GLU A 35 -6.69 5.40 -7.47
N ALA A 36 -5.52 5.13 -6.86
CA ALA A 36 -5.42 4.98 -5.41
C ALA A 36 -5.87 6.24 -4.67
N VAL A 37 -5.40 7.41 -5.10
CA VAL A 37 -5.81 8.69 -4.51
C VAL A 37 -7.31 8.88 -4.62
N GLU A 38 -7.88 8.64 -5.80
CA GLU A 38 -9.31 8.81 -6.04
C GLU A 38 -10.14 7.86 -5.17
N MET A 39 -9.71 6.62 -5.04
CA MET A 39 -10.43 5.62 -4.23
C MET A 39 -10.38 5.96 -2.74
N VAL A 40 -9.24 6.41 -2.24
CA VAL A 40 -9.12 6.84 -0.85
C VAL A 40 -10.04 8.03 -0.56
N ASP A 41 -10.16 8.96 -1.50
CA ASP A 41 -11.04 10.12 -1.31
C ASP A 41 -12.53 9.73 -1.29
N ARG A 42 -12.90 8.64 -1.97
CA ARG A 42 -14.31 8.22 -2.07
C ARG A 42 -14.75 7.22 -1.01
N SER A 43 -13.83 6.46 -0.45
CA SER A 43 -14.17 5.35 0.44
C SER A 43 -13.29 5.34 1.67
N GLY A 44 -13.80 4.81 2.76
CA GLY A 44 -13.03 4.66 3.99
C GLY A 44 -12.19 3.39 3.96
N TYR A 45 -10.87 3.54 3.92
CA TYR A 45 -9.94 2.44 4.07
C TYR A 45 -9.24 2.54 5.41
N HIS A 46 -8.78 1.41 5.91
CA HIS A 46 -8.07 1.35 7.19
C HIS A 46 -6.57 1.28 7.02
N LEU A 47 -6.12 0.91 5.81
CA LEU A 47 -4.70 0.82 5.47
C LEU A 47 -4.57 0.75 3.95
N VAL A 48 -3.45 1.26 3.42
CA VAL A 48 -3.11 1.16 2.00
C VAL A 48 -1.81 0.40 1.85
N LEU A 49 -1.81 -0.63 0.99
CA LEU A 49 -0.60 -1.29 0.53
C LEU A 49 -0.26 -0.68 -0.82
N MET A 50 0.85 0.04 -0.89
CA MET A 50 1.17 0.89 -2.03
C MET A 50 2.45 0.44 -2.73
N ASP A 51 2.33 -0.08 -3.96
CA ASP A 51 3.49 -0.32 -4.81
C ASP A 51 4.12 1.03 -5.17
N LEU A 52 5.42 1.14 -5.05
CA LEU A 52 6.11 2.40 -5.30
C LEU A 52 6.29 2.68 -6.79
N LYS A 53 6.35 1.65 -7.63
CA LYS A 53 6.58 1.81 -9.07
C LYS A 53 5.34 1.41 -9.86
N MET A 54 4.57 2.41 -10.27
CA MET A 54 3.35 2.21 -11.05
C MET A 54 3.28 3.24 -12.17
N PRO A 55 2.55 2.93 -13.27
CA PRO A 55 2.34 3.90 -14.34
C PRO A 55 1.37 5.01 -13.92
N VAL A 56 1.27 6.06 -14.72
CA VAL A 56 0.39 7.22 -14.55
C VAL A 56 0.82 8.09 -13.37
N MET A 57 0.81 7.54 -12.16
CA MET A 57 1.30 8.20 -10.96
C MET A 57 1.95 7.13 -10.08
N ASP A 58 3.20 7.34 -9.71
CA ASP A 58 3.93 6.39 -8.87
C ASP A 58 3.42 6.41 -7.42
N GLY A 59 3.83 5.38 -6.65
CA GLY A 59 3.35 5.22 -5.29
C GLY A 59 3.87 6.28 -4.32
N LEU A 60 5.06 6.83 -4.56
CA LEU A 60 5.59 7.89 -3.69
C LEU A 60 4.77 9.16 -3.82
N THR A 61 4.46 9.56 -5.06
CA THR A 61 3.63 10.73 -5.33
C THR A 61 2.23 10.53 -4.75
N ALA A 62 1.63 9.36 -4.98
CA ALA A 62 0.31 9.05 -4.45
C ALA A 62 0.30 9.08 -2.93
N THR A 63 1.33 8.53 -2.28
CA THR A 63 1.43 8.52 -0.82
C THR A 63 1.48 9.94 -0.26
N ALA A 64 2.28 10.81 -0.87
CA ALA A 64 2.38 12.20 -0.42
C ALA A 64 1.02 12.90 -0.46
N ILE A 65 0.27 12.69 -1.54
CA ILE A 65 -1.06 13.28 -1.69
C ILE A 65 -2.03 12.69 -0.66
N ILE A 66 -2.03 11.37 -0.50
CA ILE A 66 -2.90 10.69 0.45
C ILE A 66 -2.61 11.16 1.89
N LYS A 67 -1.36 11.26 2.27
CA LYS A 67 -1.00 11.67 3.63
C LYS A 67 -1.35 13.12 3.91
N GLU A 68 -1.31 13.97 2.90
CA GLU A 68 -1.76 15.36 3.05
C GLU A 68 -3.26 15.45 3.34
N ARG A 69 -4.06 14.65 2.63
CA ARG A 69 -5.53 14.67 2.76
C ARG A 69 -6.06 13.77 3.87
N HIS A 70 -5.38 12.68 4.13
CA HIS A 70 -5.79 11.65 5.08
C HIS A 70 -4.62 11.29 6.01
N PRO A 71 -4.19 12.20 6.89
CA PRO A 71 -2.98 11.99 7.69
C PRO A 71 -3.04 10.80 8.64
N GLN A 72 -4.24 10.32 8.97
CA GLN A 72 -4.40 9.18 9.88
C GLN A 72 -4.34 7.84 9.17
N LEU A 73 -4.44 7.82 7.83
CA LEU A 73 -4.47 6.58 7.07
C LEU A 73 -3.05 6.03 6.91
N PRO A 74 -2.76 4.83 7.46
CA PRO A 74 -1.42 4.26 7.28
C PRO A 74 -1.21 3.76 5.86
N VAL A 75 -0.05 4.09 5.29
CA VAL A 75 0.37 3.63 3.97
C VAL A 75 1.63 2.78 4.14
N VAL A 76 1.57 1.55 3.70
CA VAL A 76 2.70 0.61 3.72
C VAL A 76 3.21 0.46 2.30
N ALA A 77 4.48 0.79 2.09
CA ALA A 77 5.10 0.71 0.77
C ALA A 77 5.44 -0.74 0.41
N LEU A 78 5.23 -1.10 -0.86
CA LEU A 78 5.66 -2.36 -1.43
C LEU A 78 6.79 -2.03 -2.41
N THR A 79 7.96 -2.62 -2.23
CA THR A 79 9.10 -2.30 -3.08
C THR A 79 9.88 -3.56 -3.47
N ALA A 80 10.26 -3.64 -4.75
CA ALA A 80 11.17 -4.67 -5.25
C ALA A 80 12.62 -4.35 -4.88
N ASN A 81 12.89 -3.12 -4.51
CA ASN A 81 14.24 -2.63 -4.22
C ASN A 81 14.37 -2.33 -2.73
N VAL A 82 15.24 -3.07 -2.07
CA VAL A 82 15.46 -2.95 -0.62
C VAL A 82 16.66 -2.07 -0.28
N PHE A 83 17.18 -1.29 -1.24
CA PHE A 83 18.24 -0.35 -0.96
C PHE A 83 17.76 0.78 -0.07
N ASP A 84 18.64 1.27 0.77
CA ASP A 84 18.32 2.28 1.77
C ASP A 84 17.71 3.56 1.17
N ILE A 85 18.13 3.93 -0.05
CA ILE A 85 17.62 5.12 -0.71
C ILE A 85 16.11 5.03 -0.98
N ASP A 86 15.62 3.84 -1.39
CA ASP A 86 14.19 3.65 -1.62
C ASP A 86 13.41 3.67 -0.32
N LYS A 87 13.98 3.12 0.75
CA LYS A 87 13.38 3.17 2.07
C LYS A 87 13.23 4.61 2.56
N GLN A 88 14.27 5.41 2.37
CA GLN A 88 14.24 6.80 2.78
C GLN A 88 13.18 7.59 2.00
N GLN A 89 13.07 7.36 0.70
CA GLN A 89 12.04 8.00 -0.11
C GLN A 89 10.64 7.64 0.35
N ALA A 90 10.40 6.38 0.72
CA ALA A 90 9.11 5.94 1.24
C ALA A 90 8.77 6.64 2.56
N VAL A 91 9.74 6.73 3.46
CA VAL A 91 9.56 7.42 4.74
C VAL A 91 9.27 8.91 4.52
N ASP A 92 10.04 9.54 3.63
CA ASP A 92 9.86 10.97 3.34
C ASP A 92 8.49 11.27 2.73
N ALA A 93 7.94 10.35 1.94
CA ALA A 93 6.60 10.50 1.38
C ALA A 93 5.49 10.27 2.40
N GLY A 94 5.80 9.68 3.54
CA GLY A 94 4.85 9.46 4.63
C GLY A 94 4.44 8.00 4.86
N CYS A 95 5.13 7.04 4.25
CA CYS A 95 4.87 5.63 4.53
C CYS A 95 5.26 5.28 5.96
N VAL A 96 4.41 4.50 6.63
CA VAL A 96 4.69 4.07 8.02
C VAL A 96 5.54 2.82 8.09
N ALA A 97 5.59 2.05 6.99
CA ALA A 97 6.37 0.84 6.89
C ALA A 97 6.61 0.50 5.43
N PHE A 98 7.46 -0.46 5.17
CA PHE A 98 7.68 -0.96 3.82
C PHE A 98 7.92 -2.47 3.85
N LEU A 99 7.50 -3.15 2.78
CA LEU A 99 7.66 -4.59 2.61
C LEU A 99 8.40 -4.85 1.31
N ALA A 100 9.38 -5.74 1.36
CA ALA A 100 10.13 -6.13 0.18
C ALA A 100 9.34 -7.14 -0.65
N LYS A 101 9.39 -7.02 -1.97
CA LYS A 101 8.84 -8.02 -2.88
C LYS A 101 9.86 -9.11 -3.15
N PRO A 102 9.46 -10.37 -3.30
CA PRO A 102 8.09 -10.87 -3.14
C PRO A 102 7.65 -10.81 -1.68
N VAL A 103 6.42 -10.36 -1.46
CA VAL A 103 5.90 -10.16 -0.11
C VAL A 103 5.63 -11.51 0.54
N LYS A 104 6.18 -11.72 1.74
CA LYS A 104 5.96 -12.93 2.51
C LYS A 104 4.68 -12.79 3.34
N LEU A 105 3.86 -13.83 3.35
CA LEU A 105 2.59 -13.85 4.05
C LEU A 105 2.72 -13.38 5.50
N GLN A 106 3.63 -13.99 6.25
CA GLN A 106 3.78 -13.68 7.67
C GLN A 106 4.18 -12.23 7.91
N ASN A 107 5.17 -11.73 7.15
CA ASN A 107 5.64 -10.36 7.30
C ASN A 107 4.54 -9.35 6.98
N CYS A 108 3.78 -9.61 5.93
CA CYS A 108 2.69 -8.75 5.53
C CYS A 108 1.60 -8.70 6.60
N MET A 109 1.18 -9.86 7.09
CA MET A 109 0.14 -9.95 8.12
C MET A 109 0.55 -9.28 9.41
N GLU A 110 1.79 -9.46 9.85
CA GLU A 110 2.29 -8.80 11.05
C GLU A 110 2.30 -7.29 10.91
N THR A 111 2.74 -6.79 9.76
CA THR A 111 2.78 -5.36 9.49
C THR A 111 1.37 -4.77 9.47
N ILE A 112 0.43 -5.43 8.80
CA ILE A 112 -0.95 -4.98 8.74
C ILE A 112 -1.54 -4.90 10.15
N LYS A 113 -1.39 -5.95 10.95
CA LYS A 113 -1.93 -5.99 12.31
C LYS A 113 -1.36 -4.90 13.20
N LYS A 114 -0.11 -4.53 12.97
CA LYS A 114 0.54 -3.47 13.76
C LYS A 114 -0.10 -2.09 13.52
N TYR A 115 -0.55 -1.82 12.30
CA TYR A 115 -1.06 -0.50 11.92
C TYR A 115 -2.57 -0.42 11.77
N ILE A 116 -3.26 -1.55 11.73
CA ILE A 116 -4.73 -1.57 11.78
C ILE A 116 -5.18 -1.81 13.22
N LEU A 117 -5.89 -0.84 13.75
CA LEU A 117 -6.41 -0.94 15.11
C LEU A 117 -7.91 -1.23 15.11
#